data_a69409c43e2ff1879fc29d4226c8241b
#
_entry.id   a69409c43e2ff1879fc29d4226c8241b
#
_cell.length_a   1.000
_cell.length_b   1.000
_cell.length_c   1.000
_cell.angle_alpha   90.00
_cell.angle_beta   90.00
_cell.angle_gamma   90.00
#
_symmetry.space_group_name_H-M   'P 1'
#
loop_
_entity.id
_entity.type
_entity.pdbx_description
1 polymer ?
#
loop_
_entity_poly.entity_id
_entity_poly.type
_entity_poly.pdbx_seq_one_letter_code
_entity_poly.pdbx_strand_id
1 'polypeptide(L)'
;MKILDLQNIYKENEKEYVVLKTFKNITKIGNDKYLTYLSAWDIGEMFEKQQLCYYSVTQRGIKYKKVNNKIVEKTIVKQSNINEMSNLILKGELSTTQITLNILSAGNEIINYNEEKKELFVKGSLSILDGNHRVQSCYRAYKSAQILNEDELIKNVKQLLFPIIILHLDDENAKNTFSQFSKGLKISKSLSESFDSTKASNRLATKLNEHSVLKDRIDTRRTYLQKTDTKHIVTFLTLKTAIDNSFPSIKDENEEQEIYIFLSAFFNELINLFPSLIDENRLLLKEEYINFEDIFFYCYVSLAEDLYLKRKSNWKEEMKALENIDYSKDNSIWNCVIKPTKTSYTIVNNKSSRALMIRVFKQEFYSNL
;
A
#
# COMPACT_ATOMS: atom_id res chain seq x y z
N MET A 1 -5.59 -24.72 -9.74
CA MET A 1 -6.25 -23.51 -10.28
C MET A 1 -5.26 -22.80 -11.19
N LYS A 2 -5.45 -22.86 -12.52
CA LYS A 2 -4.55 -22.18 -13.47
C LYS A 2 -4.70 -20.68 -13.26
N ILE A 3 -3.65 -20.01 -12.82
CA ILE A 3 -3.54 -18.56 -12.83
C ILE A 3 -3.71 -18.14 -14.29
N LEU A 4 -4.83 -17.53 -14.62
CA LEU A 4 -5.03 -16.89 -15.92
C LEU A 4 -3.94 -15.85 -16.07
N ASP A 5 -3.04 -16.10 -17.01
CA ASP A 5 -1.92 -15.21 -17.32
C ASP A 5 -2.47 -13.98 -18.03
N LEU A 6 -2.82 -12.96 -17.23
CA LEU A 6 -3.26 -11.64 -17.71
C LEU A 6 -2.24 -10.96 -18.64
N GLN A 7 -1.06 -11.60 -18.81
CA GLN A 7 0.05 -11.06 -19.60
C GLN A 7 -0.08 -11.28 -21.10
N ASN A 8 -0.96 -12.19 -21.54
CA ASN A 8 -1.14 -12.46 -22.99
C ASN A 8 -2.12 -11.51 -23.68
N ILE A 9 -2.87 -10.71 -22.93
CA ILE A 9 -3.86 -9.78 -23.51
C ILE A 9 -3.19 -8.56 -24.19
N TYR A 10 -1.92 -8.28 -23.86
CA TYR A 10 -1.19 -7.12 -24.38
C TYR A 10 -0.22 -7.46 -25.54
N LYS A 11 -0.28 -8.67 -26.03
CA LYS A 11 0.51 -9.09 -27.17
C LYS A 11 -0.40 -9.47 -28.30
N GLU A 12 -0.58 -8.62 -29.17
CA GLU A 12 -0.64 -8.83 -30.62
C GLU A 12 -1.11 -7.54 -31.26
N ASN A 13 -0.16 -6.87 -31.90
CA ASN A 13 -0.39 -5.90 -32.96
C ASN A 13 -1.33 -4.71 -32.63
N GLU A 14 -0.91 -3.57 -33.04
CA GLU A 14 -1.65 -2.37 -33.45
C GLU A 14 -3.00 -2.62 -34.17
N LYS A 15 -3.78 -3.59 -33.73
CA LYS A 15 -5.18 -3.69 -34.08
C LYS A 15 -5.89 -2.58 -33.35
N GLU A 16 -6.30 -1.56 -34.08
CA GLU A 16 -7.26 -0.55 -33.61
C GLU A 16 -8.49 -1.26 -33.03
N TYR A 17 -8.56 -1.34 -31.70
CA TYR A 17 -9.75 -1.83 -31.01
C TYR A 17 -10.81 -0.74 -31.11
N VAL A 18 -11.64 -0.80 -32.13
CA VAL A 18 -12.72 0.16 -32.33
C VAL A 18 -13.86 -0.18 -31.37
N VAL A 19 -14.08 0.67 -30.41
CA VAL A 19 -15.27 0.64 -29.53
C VAL A 19 -16.43 1.24 -30.31
N LEU A 20 -17.56 0.56 -30.30
CA LEU A 20 -18.84 1.11 -30.70
C LEU A 20 -19.75 1.10 -29.46
N LYS A 21 -19.87 2.23 -28.78
CA LYS A 21 -20.60 2.30 -27.51
C LYS A 21 -21.36 3.60 -27.35
N THR A 22 -22.58 3.47 -26.84
CA THR A 22 -23.34 4.62 -26.36
C THR A 22 -23.28 4.66 -24.83
N PHE A 23 -22.69 5.71 -24.30
CA PHE A 23 -22.72 6.00 -22.87
C PHE A 23 -23.98 6.79 -22.53
N LYS A 24 -24.61 6.47 -21.42
CA LYS A 24 -25.83 7.12 -20.93
C LYS A 24 -25.54 8.01 -19.73
N ASN A 25 -26.51 8.84 -19.37
CA ASN A 25 -26.40 9.76 -18.23
C ASN A 25 -25.17 10.68 -18.32
N ILE A 26 -24.89 11.15 -19.53
CA ILE A 26 -23.75 12.03 -19.82
C ILE A 26 -24.07 13.46 -19.43
N THR A 27 -23.14 14.10 -18.74
CA THR A 27 -23.08 15.56 -18.55
C THR A 27 -21.86 16.08 -19.29
N LYS A 28 -22.07 16.97 -20.27
CA LYS A 28 -20.96 17.69 -20.91
C LYS A 28 -20.46 18.78 -20.00
N ILE A 29 -19.18 18.74 -19.59
CA ILE A 29 -18.57 19.64 -18.60
C ILE A 29 -17.50 20.56 -19.21
N GLY A 30 -17.44 20.65 -20.52
CA GLY A 30 -16.52 21.49 -21.27
C GLY A 30 -16.43 21.01 -22.72
N ASN A 31 -15.57 21.65 -23.50
CA ASN A 31 -15.27 21.16 -24.83
C ASN A 31 -14.57 19.81 -24.72
N ASP A 32 -15.10 18.81 -25.45
CA ASP A 32 -14.55 17.46 -25.54
C ASP A 32 -14.33 16.77 -24.17
N LYS A 33 -15.14 17.16 -23.18
CA LYS A 33 -15.07 16.62 -21.83
C LYS A 33 -16.46 16.24 -21.30
N TYR A 34 -16.62 14.98 -20.93
CA TYR A 34 -17.88 14.37 -20.55
C TYR A 34 -17.77 13.64 -19.23
N LEU A 35 -18.78 13.76 -18.38
CA LEU A 35 -18.91 13.06 -17.11
C LEU A 35 -20.05 12.06 -17.15
N THR A 36 -19.82 10.87 -16.66
CA THR A 36 -20.83 9.83 -16.46
C THR A 36 -20.43 8.93 -15.28
N TYR A 37 -21.15 7.83 -15.10
CA TYR A 37 -20.77 6.76 -14.19
C TYR A 37 -20.92 5.40 -14.87
N LEU A 38 -20.09 4.45 -14.48
CA LEU A 38 -20.16 3.06 -14.89
C LEU A 38 -20.05 2.17 -13.64
N SER A 39 -20.75 1.04 -13.66
CA SER A 39 -20.58 0.05 -12.60
C SER A 39 -19.22 -0.65 -12.72
N ALA A 40 -18.77 -1.22 -11.60
CA ALA A 40 -17.55 -2.08 -11.63
C ALA A 40 -17.74 -3.26 -12.60
N TRP A 41 -18.98 -3.74 -12.75
CA TRP A 41 -19.34 -4.77 -13.73
C TRP A 41 -19.11 -4.30 -15.16
N ASP A 42 -19.67 -3.12 -15.54
CA ASP A 42 -19.55 -2.58 -16.90
C ASP A 42 -18.07 -2.31 -17.25
N ILE A 43 -17.30 -1.79 -16.30
CA ILE A 43 -15.86 -1.53 -16.49
C ILE A 43 -15.10 -2.85 -16.70
N GLY A 44 -15.39 -3.86 -15.88
CA GLY A 44 -14.79 -5.19 -15.99
C GLY A 44 -15.11 -5.86 -17.33
N GLU A 45 -16.37 -5.79 -17.76
CA GLU A 45 -16.82 -6.31 -19.04
C GLU A 45 -16.18 -5.58 -20.24
N MET A 46 -16.12 -4.24 -20.18
CA MET A 46 -15.44 -3.43 -21.21
C MET A 46 -13.96 -3.79 -21.32
N PHE A 47 -13.30 -4.01 -20.19
CA PHE A 47 -11.90 -4.41 -20.19
C PHE A 47 -11.70 -5.83 -20.73
N GLU A 48 -12.56 -6.78 -20.40
CA GLU A 48 -12.55 -8.14 -20.96
C GLU A 48 -12.74 -8.12 -22.48
N LYS A 49 -13.67 -7.32 -22.96
CA LYS A 49 -13.95 -7.16 -24.39
C LYS A 49 -12.92 -6.30 -25.14
N GLN A 50 -11.83 -5.93 -24.45
CA GLN A 50 -10.77 -5.07 -25.01
C GLN A 50 -11.28 -3.70 -25.51
N GLN A 51 -12.38 -3.23 -24.97
CA GLN A 51 -12.95 -1.91 -25.25
C GLN A 51 -12.22 -0.79 -24.49
N LEU A 52 -11.44 -1.13 -23.49
CA LEU A 52 -10.55 -0.23 -22.78
C LEU A 52 -9.12 -0.70 -23.01
N CYS A 53 -8.26 0.19 -23.50
CA CYS A 53 -6.86 -0.14 -23.77
C CYS A 53 -5.91 0.65 -22.86
N TYR A 54 -4.73 0.08 -22.68
CA TYR A 54 -3.59 0.77 -22.09
C TYR A 54 -2.78 1.39 -23.23
N TYR A 55 -2.68 2.71 -23.26
CA TYR A 55 -1.93 3.41 -24.29
C TYR A 55 -0.61 3.91 -23.71
N SER A 56 0.47 3.22 -24.06
CA SER A 56 1.80 3.41 -23.46
C SER A 56 2.38 4.81 -23.68
N VAL A 57 1.99 5.48 -24.77
CA VAL A 57 2.48 6.82 -25.13
C VAL A 57 2.07 7.90 -24.12
N THR A 58 0.93 7.73 -23.45
CA THR A 58 0.36 8.71 -22.52
C THR A 58 0.41 8.26 -21.05
N GLN A 59 1.07 7.10 -20.72
CA GLN A 59 1.01 6.53 -19.39
C GLN A 59 2.38 6.37 -18.72
N ARG A 60 2.35 6.09 -17.38
CA ARG A 60 3.57 5.81 -16.61
C ARG A 60 4.30 4.62 -17.18
N GLY A 61 5.60 4.79 -17.33
CA GLY A 61 6.59 3.90 -17.92
C GLY A 61 6.27 2.40 -17.98
N ILE A 62 6.76 1.79 -19.01
CA ILE A 62 6.70 0.38 -19.30
C ILE A 62 7.91 -0.28 -18.66
N LYS A 63 7.73 -1.44 -18.03
CA LYS A 63 8.84 -2.32 -17.68
C LYS A 63 9.03 -3.34 -18.78
N TYR A 64 10.24 -3.46 -19.26
CA TYR A 64 10.62 -4.53 -20.18
C TYR A 64 10.97 -5.78 -19.37
N LYS A 65 10.32 -6.89 -19.65
CA LYS A 65 10.66 -8.19 -19.05
C LYS A 65 11.00 -9.18 -20.15
N LYS A 66 12.12 -9.88 -20.01
CA LYS A 66 12.50 -10.96 -20.90
C LYS A 66 11.71 -12.22 -20.51
N VAL A 67 10.87 -12.71 -21.41
CA VAL A 67 10.09 -13.95 -21.24
C VAL A 67 10.34 -14.81 -22.49
N ASN A 68 10.85 -16.01 -22.32
CA ASN A 68 11.18 -16.94 -23.41
C ASN A 68 11.98 -16.28 -24.55
N ASN A 69 13.06 -15.59 -24.20
CA ASN A 69 13.93 -14.84 -25.12
C ASN A 69 13.28 -13.67 -25.90
N LYS A 70 12.04 -13.31 -25.61
CA LYS A 70 11.38 -12.12 -26.16
C LYS A 70 11.26 -11.02 -25.10
N ILE A 71 11.49 -9.78 -25.51
CA ILE A 71 11.26 -8.61 -24.63
C ILE A 71 9.77 -8.31 -24.67
N VAL A 72 9.14 -8.34 -23.49
CA VAL A 72 7.71 -8.06 -23.32
C VAL A 72 7.55 -6.79 -22.54
N GLU A 73 6.78 -5.87 -23.06
CA GLU A 73 6.35 -4.68 -22.35
C GLU A 73 5.33 -5.04 -21.26
N LYS A 74 5.54 -4.53 -20.07
CA LYS A 74 4.66 -4.74 -18.91
C LYS A 74 4.27 -3.41 -18.30
N THR A 75 2.98 -3.19 -18.14
CA THR A 75 2.49 -2.04 -17.35
C THR A 75 2.95 -2.16 -15.91
N ILE A 76 3.33 -1.01 -15.32
CA ILE A 76 3.72 -0.97 -13.91
C ILE A 76 2.46 -0.92 -13.06
N VAL A 77 1.98 -2.08 -12.65
CA VAL A 77 0.87 -2.20 -11.70
C VAL A 77 1.32 -2.95 -10.45
N LYS A 78 0.79 -2.55 -9.32
CA LYS A 78 1.05 -3.21 -8.04
C LYS A 78 -0.07 -4.22 -7.77
N GLN A 79 0.24 -5.50 -7.95
CA GLN A 79 -0.73 -6.58 -7.87
C GLN A 79 -1.43 -6.68 -6.50
N SER A 80 -0.72 -6.36 -5.41
CA SER A 80 -1.33 -6.32 -4.07
C SER A 80 -2.47 -5.31 -3.99
N ASN A 81 -2.31 -4.11 -4.58
CA ASN A 81 -3.36 -3.09 -4.57
C ASN A 81 -4.57 -3.53 -5.41
N ILE A 82 -4.34 -4.18 -6.56
CA ILE A 82 -5.43 -4.73 -7.39
C ILE A 82 -6.21 -5.78 -6.60
N ASN A 83 -5.53 -6.68 -5.90
CA ASN A 83 -6.16 -7.72 -5.12
C ASN A 83 -7.01 -7.15 -3.96
N GLU A 84 -6.45 -6.21 -3.22
CA GLU A 84 -7.12 -5.53 -2.10
C GLU A 84 -8.38 -4.80 -2.58
N MET A 85 -8.24 -3.94 -3.61
CA MET A 85 -9.36 -3.21 -4.19
C MET A 85 -10.44 -4.15 -4.78
N SER A 86 -10.03 -5.24 -5.45
CA SER A 86 -10.97 -6.23 -5.98
C SER A 86 -11.79 -6.89 -4.87
N ASN A 87 -11.18 -7.22 -3.74
CA ASN A 87 -11.88 -7.78 -2.58
C ASN A 87 -12.88 -6.78 -1.98
N LEU A 88 -12.51 -5.50 -1.88
CA LEU A 88 -13.42 -4.44 -1.41
C LEU A 88 -14.59 -4.21 -2.39
N ILE A 89 -14.36 -4.33 -3.71
CA ILE A 89 -15.44 -4.28 -4.73
C ILE A 89 -16.41 -5.43 -4.52
N LEU A 90 -15.92 -6.66 -4.33
CA LEU A 90 -16.76 -7.84 -4.10
C LEU A 90 -17.62 -7.71 -2.85
N LYS A 91 -17.13 -7.04 -1.82
CA LYS A 91 -17.87 -6.74 -0.58
C LYS A 91 -18.81 -5.53 -0.69
N GLY A 92 -18.68 -4.71 -1.74
CA GLY A 92 -19.41 -3.44 -1.85
C GLY A 92 -18.87 -2.32 -0.93
N GLU A 93 -17.65 -2.47 -0.40
CA GLU A 93 -17.04 -1.58 0.60
C GLU A 93 -16.05 -0.57 0.00
N LEU A 94 -15.72 -0.66 -1.30
CA LEU A 94 -14.75 0.23 -1.91
C LEU A 94 -15.29 1.66 -2.02
N SER A 95 -14.57 2.62 -1.43
CA SER A 95 -14.78 4.04 -1.74
C SER A 95 -14.32 4.34 -3.16
N THR A 96 -15.27 4.63 -4.05
CA THR A 96 -14.98 4.84 -5.47
C THR A 96 -14.39 6.22 -5.72
N THR A 97 -13.41 6.24 -6.60
CA THR A 97 -12.78 7.48 -7.09
C THR A 97 -12.80 7.49 -8.62
N GLN A 98 -12.62 8.66 -9.20
CA GLN A 98 -12.71 8.90 -10.64
C GLN A 98 -11.78 8.00 -11.46
N ILE A 99 -12.29 7.52 -12.61
CA ILE A 99 -11.50 6.94 -13.70
C ILE A 99 -11.56 7.92 -14.89
N THR A 100 -10.43 8.19 -15.51
CA THR A 100 -10.36 9.05 -16.68
C THR A 100 -10.00 8.24 -17.91
N LEU A 101 -10.86 8.31 -18.91
CA LEU A 101 -10.69 7.69 -20.22
C LEU A 101 -10.40 8.77 -21.27
N ASN A 102 -9.61 8.43 -22.28
CA ASN A 102 -9.38 9.30 -23.44
C ASN A 102 -9.77 8.57 -24.72
N ILE A 103 -10.57 9.20 -25.54
CA ILE A 103 -10.83 8.76 -26.91
C ILE A 103 -9.60 9.14 -27.72
N LEU A 104 -8.92 8.15 -28.29
CA LEU A 104 -7.72 8.40 -29.10
C LEU A 104 -8.07 9.09 -30.40
N SER A 105 -7.34 10.17 -30.70
CA SER A 105 -7.48 10.91 -31.94
C SER A 105 -6.73 10.20 -33.09
N ALA A 106 -7.40 9.22 -33.69
CA ALA A 106 -6.86 8.45 -34.82
C ALA A 106 -7.31 9.00 -36.20
N GLY A 107 -8.17 10.02 -36.20
CA GLY A 107 -8.71 10.67 -37.41
C GLY A 107 -9.91 9.95 -38.05
N ASN A 108 -10.33 8.81 -37.52
CA ASN A 108 -11.49 8.02 -37.97
C ASN A 108 -12.52 7.80 -36.86
N GLU A 109 -12.32 8.40 -35.70
CA GLU A 109 -13.24 8.38 -34.59
C GLU A 109 -14.51 9.19 -34.89
N ILE A 110 -15.65 8.71 -34.36
CA ILE A 110 -16.94 9.41 -34.39
C ILE A 110 -17.40 9.64 -32.98
N ILE A 111 -17.67 10.90 -32.65
CA ILE A 111 -18.15 11.30 -31.33
C ILE A 111 -19.40 12.14 -31.53
N ASN A 112 -20.54 11.62 -31.06
CA ASN A 112 -21.83 12.30 -31.14
C ASN A 112 -22.45 12.42 -29.75
N TYR A 113 -22.57 13.63 -29.26
CA TYR A 113 -23.29 13.94 -28.01
C TYR A 113 -24.71 14.40 -28.30
N ASN A 114 -25.66 13.70 -27.73
CA ASN A 114 -27.07 14.08 -27.74
C ASN A 114 -27.45 14.69 -26.37
N GLU A 115 -27.65 16.00 -26.33
CA GLU A 115 -27.94 16.71 -25.10
C GLU A 115 -29.32 16.37 -24.51
N GLU A 116 -30.34 16.19 -25.35
CA GLU A 116 -31.70 15.86 -24.90
C GLU A 116 -31.75 14.48 -24.23
N LYS A 117 -31.11 13.50 -24.85
CA LYS A 117 -31.04 12.11 -24.33
C LYS A 117 -29.96 11.90 -23.30
N LYS A 118 -29.07 12.87 -23.12
CA LYS A 118 -27.86 12.75 -22.29
C LYS A 118 -27.03 11.49 -22.65
N GLU A 119 -26.83 11.31 -23.96
CA GLU A 119 -26.11 10.15 -24.50
C GLU A 119 -24.89 10.60 -25.29
N LEU A 120 -23.77 9.89 -25.13
CA LEU A 120 -22.56 10.06 -25.91
C LEU A 120 -22.29 8.78 -26.69
N PHE A 121 -22.43 8.86 -28.01
CA PHE A 121 -22.01 7.80 -28.92
C PHE A 121 -20.53 7.95 -29.24
N VAL A 122 -19.77 6.89 -29.07
CA VAL A 122 -18.34 6.83 -29.41
C VAL A 122 -18.08 5.65 -30.33
N LYS A 123 -17.47 5.95 -31.47
CA LYS A 123 -16.78 4.97 -32.32
C LYS A 123 -15.31 5.34 -32.33
N GLY A 124 -14.43 4.52 -31.74
CA GLY A 124 -12.99 4.83 -31.63
C GLY A 124 -12.34 4.00 -30.52
N SER A 125 -11.06 4.19 -30.31
CA SER A 125 -10.32 3.50 -29.26
C SER A 125 -10.37 4.31 -27.95
N LEU A 126 -10.71 3.66 -26.83
CA LEU A 126 -10.75 4.26 -25.50
C LEU A 126 -9.51 3.86 -24.70
N SER A 127 -8.65 4.81 -24.42
CA SER A 127 -7.50 4.59 -23.54
C SER A 127 -7.79 4.97 -22.10
N ILE A 128 -7.20 4.23 -21.16
CA ILE A 128 -7.27 4.55 -19.73
C ILE A 128 -6.21 5.61 -19.46
N LEU A 129 -6.58 6.87 -19.25
CA LEU A 129 -5.64 7.95 -18.96
C LEU A 129 -5.26 7.97 -17.47
N ASP A 130 -6.23 7.78 -16.57
CA ASP A 130 -5.98 7.54 -15.13
C ASP A 130 -6.94 6.49 -14.59
N GLY A 131 -6.50 5.77 -13.53
CA GLY A 131 -7.30 4.74 -12.86
C GLY A 131 -7.02 3.32 -13.32
N ASN A 132 -5.88 3.03 -13.93
CA ASN A 132 -5.54 1.67 -14.42
C ASN A 132 -5.66 0.58 -13.32
N HIS A 133 -5.21 0.83 -12.08
CA HIS A 133 -5.40 -0.12 -10.97
C HIS A 133 -6.88 -0.37 -10.70
N ARG A 134 -7.72 0.67 -10.76
CA ARG A 134 -9.19 0.57 -10.54
C ARG A 134 -9.85 -0.27 -11.63
N VAL A 135 -9.52 -0.01 -12.90
CA VAL A 135 -10.03 -0.80 -14.02
C VAL A 135 -9.66 -2.27 -13.90
N GLN A 136 -8.40 -2.57 -13.58
CA GLN A 136 -7.94 -3.95 -13.40
C GLN A 136 -8.59 -4.62 -12.17
N SER A 137 -8.85 -3.86 -11.10
CA SER A 137 -9.57 -4.36 -9.93
C SER A 137 -11.04 -4.65 -10.24
N CYS A 138 -11.69 -3.79 -11.03
CA CYS A 138 -13.05 -4.03 -11.52
C CYS A 138 -13.10 -5.31 -12.38
N TYR A 139 -12.15 -5.46 -13.29
CA TYR A 139 -12.07 -6.67 -14.12
C TYR A 139 -11.89 -7.94 -13.29
N ARG A 140 -10.99 -7.89 -12.30
CA ARG A 140 -10.77 -9.03 -11.41
C ARG A 140 -12.02 -9.37 -10.58
N ALA A 141 -12.68 -8.36 -10.02
CA ALA A 141 -13.93 -8.55 -9.26
C ALA A 141 -15.04 -9.11 -10.16
N TYR A 142 -15.20 -8.56 -11.35
CA TYR A 142 -16.14 -9.05 -12.36
C TYR A 142 -15.90 -10.54 -12.71
N LYS A 143 -14.64 -10.94 -12.97
CA LYS A 143 -14.30 -12.35 -13.23
C LYS A 143 -14.55 -13.25 -12.02
N SER A 144 -14.21 -12.79 -10.83
CA SER A 144 -14.47 -13.55 -9.60
C SER A 144 -15.97 -13.74 -9.37
N ALA A 145 -16.78 -12.70 -9.54
CA ALA A 145 -18.23 -12.78 -9.38
C ALA A 145 -18.87 -13.71 -10.42
N GLN A 146 -18.37 -13.72 -11.67
CA GLN A 146 -18.84 -14.66 -12.70
C GLN A 146 -18.49 -16.12 -12.37
N ILE A 147 -17.27 -16.37 -11.87
CA ILE A 147 -16.79 -17.73 -11.59
C ILE A 147 -17.51 -18.30 -10.35
N LEU A 148 -17.63 -17.50 -9.29
CA LEU A 148 -18.29 -17.93 -8.05
C LEU A 148 -19.81 -17.99 -8.20
N ASN A 149 -20.38 -17.18 -9.08
CA ASN A 149 -21.80 -17.11 -9.40
C ASN A 149 -22.71 -16.92 -8.16
N GLU A 150 -22.25 -16.15 -7.19
CA GLU A 150 -22.99 -15.80 -5.99
C GLU A 150 -23.75 -14.48 -6.21
N ASP A 151 -25.07 -14.50 -5.97
CA ASP A 151 -25.96 -13.35 -6.23
C ASP A 151 -25.52 -12.08 -5.51
N GLU A 152 -25.05 -12.18 -4.28
CA GLU A 152 -24.58 -11.07 -3.49
C GLU A 152 -23.34 -10.42 -4.11
N LEU A 153 -22.35 -11.21 -4.52
CA LEU A 153 -21.14 -10.71 -5.17
C LEU A 153 -21.47 -10.03 -6.50
N ILE A 154 -22.34 -10.66 -7.30
CA ILE A 154 -22.79 -10.08 -8.57
C ILE A 154 -23.50 -8.75 -8.34
N LYS A 155 -24.38 -8.69 -7.34
CA LYS A 155 -25.10 -7.49 -6.94
C LYS A 155 -24.13 -6.37 -6.53
N ASN A 156 -23.16 -6.67 -5.66
CA ASN A 156 -22.18 -5.69 -5.18
C ASN A 156 -21.38 -5.10 -6.33
N VAL A 157 -20.86 -5.95 -7.25
CA VAL A 157 -20.10 -5.49 -8.43
C VAL A 157 -20.94 -4.65 -9.38
N LYS A 158 -22.24 -4.96 -9.55
CA LYS A 158 -23.15 -4.19 -10.41
C LYS A 158 -23.60 -2.88 -9.80
N GLN A 159 -23.73 -2.79 -8.47
CA GLN A 159 -24.20 -1.59 -7.78
C GLN A 159 -23.09 -0.58 -7.50
N LEU A 160 -21.84 -1.02 -7.45
CA LEU A 160 -20.72 -0.13 -7.17
C LEU A 160 -20.39 0.72 -8.40
N LEU A 161 -20.68 2.02 -8.33
CA LEU A 161 -20.53 2.96 -9.43
C LEU A 161 -19.24 3.77 -9.30
N PHE A 162 -18.53 3.93 -10.41
CA PHE A 162 -17.35 4.78 -10.54
C PHE A 162 -17.70 6.03 -11.36
N PRO A 163 -17.32 7.24 -10.90
CA PRO A 163 -17.34 8.42 -11.74
C PRO A 163 -16.35 8.25 -12.90
N ILE A 164 -16.82 8.50 -14.13
CA ILE A 164 -16.01 8.37 -15.34
C ILE A 164 -15.93 9.72 -16.03
N ILE A 165 -14.73 10.21 -16.25
CA ILE A 165 -14.49 11.32 -17.16
C ILE A 165 -14.02 10.77 -18.50
N ILE A 166 -14.70 11.13 -19.57
CA ILE A 166 -14.32 10.81 -20.95
C ILE A 166 -13.81 12.09 -21.59
N LEU A 167 -12.59 12.04 -22.10
CA LEU A 167 -11.91 13.12 -22.80
C LEU A 167 -11.73 12.75 -24.27
N HIS A 168 -11.62 13.75 -25.13
CA HIS A 168 -11.14 13.60 -26.51
C HIS A 168 -9.95 14.53 -26.70
N LEU A 169 -8.76 14.02 -26.48
CA LEU A 169 -7.51 14.76 -26.52
C LEU A 169 -6.54 14.07 -27.47
N ASP A 170 -5.77 14.87 -28.20
CA ASP A 170 -4.59 14.39 -28.90
C ASP A 170 -3.51 13.91 -27.93
N ASP A 171 -2.46 13.30 -28.42
CA ASP A 171 -1.39 12.71 -27.62
C ASP A 171 -0.65 13.73 -26.76
N GLU A 172 -0.42 14.94 -27.24
CA GLU A 172 0.28 15.99 -26.51
C GLU A 172 -0.56 16.49 -25.34
N ASN A 173 -1.83 16.81 -25.57
CA ASN A 173 -2.76 17.25 -24.55
C ASN A 173 -3.06 16.13 -23.55
N ALA A 174 -3.14 14.88 -23.99
CA ALA A 174 -3.30 13.74 -23.10
C ALA A 174 -2.08 13.54 -22.18
N LYS A 175 -0.83 13.69 -22.69
CA LYS A 175 0.40 13.68 -21.87
C LYS A 175 0.43 14.81 -20.85
N ASN A 176 0.06 16.02 -21.27
CA ASN A 176 -0.01 17.18 -20.40
C ASN A 176 -1.03 16.97 -19.28
N THR A 177 -2.22 16.46 -19.60
CA THR A 177 -3.27 16.14 -18.63
C THR A 177 -2.81 15.06 -17.66
N PHE A 178 -2.19 13.98 -18.13
CA PHE A 178 -1.62 12.94 -17.29
C PHE A 178 -0.52 13.49 -16.36
N SER A 179 0.35 14.37 -16.87
CA SER A 179 1.38 15.04 -16.06
C SER A 179 0.74 15.84 -14.91
N GLN A 180 -0.38 16.55 -15.15
CA GLN A 180 -1.10 17.27 -14.10
C GLN A 180 -1.65 16.33 -13.02
N PHE A 181 -2.25 15.19 -13.39
CA PHE A 181 -2.70 14.18 -12.41
C PHE A 181 -1.56 13.62 -11.56
N SER A 182 -0.36 13.52 -12.13
CA SER A 182 0.82 12.99 -11.44
C SER A 182 1.53 13.99 -10.52
N LYS A 183 1.20 15.28 -10.60
CA LYS A 183 1.78 16.37 -9.78
C LYS A 183 1.19 16.46 -8.36
N GLY A 184 0.13 15.73 -8.05
CA GLY A 184 -0.44 15.68 -6.71
C GLY A 184 0.59 15.25 -5.66
N LEU A 185 0.54 15.87 -4.48
CA LEU A 185 1.39 15.46 -3.35
C LEU A 185 1.10 14.00 -3.00
N LYS A 186 2.14 13.19 -3.01
CA LYS A 186 2.04 11.79 -2.59
C LYS A 186 1.89 11.76 -1.07
N ILE A 187 0.77 11.22 -0.59
CA ILE A 187 0.60 10.90 0.82
C ILE A 187 1.64 9.84 1.19
N SER A 188 2.36 10.05 2.30
CA SER A 188 3.32 9.06 2.77
C SER A 188 2.60 7.76 3.15
N LYS A 189 3.30 6.63 3.04
CA LYS A 189 2.72 5.34 3.42
C LYS A 189 2.37 5.30 4.91
N SER A 190 3.17 5.94 5.76
CA SER A 190 2.93 6.05 7.19
C SER A 190 1.60 6.75 7.47
N LEU A 191 1.36 7.90 6.83
CA LEU A 191 0.11 8.65 6.99
C LEU A 191 -1.11 7.88 6.45
N SER A 192 -0.98 7.24 5.29
CA SER A 192 -2.06 6.41 4.73
C SER A 192 -2.44 5.25 5.66
N GLU A 193 -1.46 4.54 6.22
CA GLU A 193 -1.70 3.44 7.15
C GLU A 193 -2.27 3.94 8.50
N SER A 194 -1.91 5.14 8.96
CA SER A 194 -2.46 5.69 10.21
C SER A 194 -3.94 6.09 10.12
N PHE A 195 -4.46 6.29 8.91
CA PHE A 195 -5.89 6.53 8.67
C PHE A 195 -6.70 5.24 8.45
N ASP A 196 -6.03 4.13 8.19
CA ASP A 196 -6.69 2.83 7.96
C ASP A 196 -6.96 2.13 9.30
N SER A 197 -8.19 2.18 9.78
CA SER A 197 -8.63 1.51 11.01
C SER A 197 -9.09 0.06 10.80
N THR A 198 -9.04 -0.46 9.57
CA THR A 198 -9.56 -1.82 9.28
C THR A 198 -8.66 -2.91 9.86
N LYS A 199 -7.34 -2.67 9.99
CA LYS A 199 -6.36 -3.63 10.50
C LYS A 199 -6.14 -3.46 12.00
N ALA A 200 -6.13 -4.57 12.74
CA ALA A 200 -5.88 -4.57 14.18
C ALA A 200 -4.52 -3.92 14.52
N SER A 201 -3.46 -4.19 13.74
CA SER A 201 -2.15 -3.59 13.94
C SER A 201 -2.14 -2.06 13.81
N ASN A 202 -2.94 -1.50 12.90
CA ASN A 202 -3.10 -0.05 12.75
C ASN A 202 -3.81 0.54 13.98
N ARG A 203 -4.90 -0.11 14.44
CA ARG A 203 -5.62 0.31 15.64
C ARG A 203 -4.74 0.23 16.90
N LEU A 204 -3.95 -0.85 17.05
CA LEU A 204 -3.00 -1.01 18.15
C LEU A 204 -1.92 0.09 18.14
N ALA A 205 -1.30 0.37 16.98
CA ALA A 205 -0.31 1.42 16.84
C ALA A 205 -0.91 2.81 17.14
N THR A 206 -2.16 3.07 16.74
CA THR A 206 -2.88 4.30 17.06
C THR A 206 -3.14 4.41 18.57
N LYS A 207 -3.69 3.36 19.21
CA LYS A 207 -3.91 3.34 20.66
C LYS A 207 -2.61 3.55 21.45
N LEU A 208 -1.50 2.95 21.01
CA LEU A 208 -0.19 3.16 21.65
C LEU A 208 0.27 4.62 21.52
N ASN A 209 0.05 5.26 20.36
CA ASN A 209 0.40 6.66 20.16
C ASN A 209 -0.47 7.65 20.94
N GLU A 210 -1.70 7.26 21.29
CA GLU A 210 -2.65 8.15 21.97
C GLU A 210 -2.66 7.96 23.49
N HIS A 211 -2.48 6.73 23.97
CA HIS A 211 -2.81 6.34 25.33
C HIS A 211 -1.72 5.54 26.07
N SER A 212 -0.47 5.50 25.55
CA SER A 212 0.65 4.83 26.23
C SER A 212 1.81 5.78 26.50
N VAL A 213 2.92 5.25 27.05
CA VAL A 213 4.19 5.99 27.19
C VAL A 213 4.74 6.48 25.86
N LEU A 214 4.31 5.88 24.74
CA LEU A 214 4.68 6.30 23.38
C LEU A 214 3.82 7.45 22.84
N LYS A 215 2.96 8.05 23.66
CA LYS A 215 2.11 9.17 23.27
C LYS A 215 2.93 10.28 22.58
N ASP A 216 2.48 10.69 21.40
CA ASP A 216 3.13 11.72 20.57
C ASP A 216 4.59 11.41 20.17
N ARG A 217 5.05 10.16 20.34
CA ARG A 217 6.40 9.70 20.01
C ARG A 217 6.46 8.87 18.73
N ILE A 218 5.32 8.58 18.12
CA ILE A 218 5.20 7.82 16.87
C ILE A 218 4.94 8.80 15.72
N ASP A 219 5.83 8.81 14.72
CA ASP A 219 5.65 9.66 13.54
C ASP A 219 4.64 9.05 12.57
N THR A 220 3.43 9.60 12.54
CA THR A 220 2.37 9.19 11.63
C THR A 220 2.52 9.75 10.22
N ARG A 221 3.36 10.76 10.00
CA ARG A 221 3.42 11.53 8.75
C ARG A 221 4.51 11.07 7.80
N ARG A 222 5.63 10.61 8.33
CA ARG A 222 6.83 10.27 7.54
C ARG A 222 7.07 8.77 7.50
N THR A 223 7.56 8.29 6.38
CA THR A 223 7.94 6.87 6.22
C THR A 223 9.28 6.54 6.89
N TYR A 224 10.10 7.55 7.10
CA TYR A 224 11.41 7.44 7.77
C TYR A 224 11.60 8.60 8.73
N LEU A 225 12.19 8.34 9.89
CA LEU A 225 12.57 9.39 10.83
C LEU A 225 13.72 10.21 10.26
N GLN A 226 13.61 11.53 10.35
CA GLN A 226 14.72 12.42 10.03
C GLN A 226 15.83 12.28 11.07
N LYS A 227 17.08 12.48 10.65
CA LYS A 227 18.24 12.43 11.56
C LYS A 227 18.18 13.47 12.68
N THR A 228 17.47 14.57 12.44
CA THR A 228 17.30 15.68 13.39
C THR A 228 16.01 15.62 14.21
N ASP A 229 15.25 14.52 14.11
CA ASP A 229 13.98 14.37 14.82
C ASP A 229 14.22 13.97 16.28
N THR A 230 14.08 14.92 17.18
CA THR A 230 14.22 14.72 18.63
C THR A 230 12.95 14.19 19.27
N LYS A 231 11.78 14.40 18.64
CA LYS A 231 10.46 14.09 19.23
C LYS A 231 10.07 12.62 19.05
N HIS A 232 10.16 12.12 17.79
CA HIS A 232 9.64 10.79 17.46
C HIS A 232 10.76 9.74 17.56
N ILE A 233 10.40 8.56 18.07
CA ILE A 233 11.34 7.44 18.28
C ILE A 233 11.12 6.32 17.27
N VAL A 234 9.93 6.25 16.69
CA VAL A 234 9.54 5.24 15.70
C VAL A 234 8.56 5.84 14.70
N THR A 235 8.54 5.34 13.45
CA THR A 235 7.48 5.68 12.50
C THR A 235 6.27 4.78 12.71
N PHE A 236 5.08 5.30 12.41
CA PHE A 236 3.84 4.52 12.46
C PHE A 236 3.97 3.26 11.58
N LEU A 237 4.54 3.40 10.40
CA LEU A 237 4.74 2.28 9.48
C LEU A 237 5.64 1.18 10.06
N THR A 238 6.72 1.53 10.75
CA THR A 238 7.62 0.57 11.39
C THR A 238 6.89 -0.16 12.52
N LEU A 239 6.28 0.58 13.43
CA LEU A 239 5.61 0.00 14.60
C LEU A 239 4.45 -0.92 14.18
N LYS A 240 3.55 -0.44 13.30
CA LYS A 240 2.43 -1.25 12.85
C LYS A 240 2.89 -2.51 12.09
N THR A 241 3.98 -2.40 11.29
CA THR A 241 4.51 -3.57 10.58
C THR A 241 5.17 -4.56 11.53
N ALA A 242 5.81 -4.09 12.60
CA ALA A 242 6.33 -4.95 13.66
C ALA A 242 5.19 -5.70 14.34
N ILE A 243 4.09 -5.02 14.67
CA ILE A 243 2.88 -5.62 15.27
C ILE A 243 2.25 -6.63 14.30
N ASP A 244 2.07 -6.32 13.01
CA ASP A 244 1.54 -7.25 12.00
C ASP A 244 2.36 -8.55 11.91
N ASN A 245 3.69 -8.44 12.03
CA ASN A 245 4.57 -9.60 11.92
C ASN A 245 4.54 -10.47 13.17
N SER A 246 4.42 -9.87 14.34
CA SER A 246 4.45 -10.56 15.64
C SER A 246 3.08 -11.06 16.09
N PHE A 247 2.02 -10.36 15.73
CA PHE A 247 0.64 -10.73 16.08
C PHE A 247 -0.21 -10.87 14.80
N PRO A 248 0.07 -11.86 13.93
CA PRO A 248 -0.52 -11.94 12.58
C PRO A 248 -2.00 -12.33 12.57
N SER A 249 -2.53 -12.88 13.65
CA SER A 249 -3.88 -13.46 13.69
C SER A 249 -4.60 -13.06 14.98
N ILE A 250 -4.96 -11.78 15.09
CA ILE A 250 -5.79 -11.27 16.17
C ILE A 250 -7.25 -11.63 15.85
N LYS A 251 -7.91 -12.40 16.73
CA LYS A 251 -9.20 -13.03 16.45
C LYS A 251 -10.38 -12.09 16.64
N ASP A 252 -10.35 -11.29 17.68
CA ASP A 252 -11.45 -10.44 18.09
C ASP A 252 -10.97 -9.19 18.85
N GLU A 253 -11.91 -8.33 19.23
CA GLU A 253 -11.63 -7.11 19.97
C GLU A 253 -11.09 -7.35 21.38
N ASN A 254 -11.43 -8.46 22.03
CA ASN A 254 -10.95 -8.78 23.37
C ASN A 254 -9.46 -9.12 23.33
N GLU A 255 -9.05 -9.97 22.38
CA GLU A 255 -7.63 -10.31 22.16
C GLU A 255 -6.84 -9.06 21.76
N GLU A 256 -7.40 -8.18 20.90
CA GLU A 256 -6.78 -6.90 20.57
C GLU A 256 -6.56 -6.03 21.81
N GLN A 257 -7.55 -5.98 22.70
CA GLN A 257 -7.43 -5.20 23.93
C GLN A 257 -6.41 -5.80 24.90
N GLU A 258 -6.34 -7.13 25.04
CA GLU A 258 -5.31 -7.80 25.85
C GLU A 258 -3.90 -7.50 25.33
N ILE A 259 -3.70 -7.59 24.00
CA ILE A 259 -2.42 -7.28 23.35
C ILE A 259 -2.06 -5.80 23.57
N TYR A 260 -3.02 -4.88 23.45
CA TYR A 260 -2.80 -3.46 23.70
C TYR A 260 -2.31 -3.22 25.15
N ILE A 261 -3.00 -3.80 26.13
CA ILE A 261 -2.63 -3.65 27.55
C ILE A 261 -1.21 -4.16 27.78
N PHE A 262 -0.90 -5.34 27.21
CA PHE A 262 0.44 -5.93 27.33
C PHE A 262 1.52 -5.08 26.67
N LEU A 263 1.33 -4.67 25.39
CA LEU A 263 2.28 -3.82 24.69
C LEU A 263 2.49 -2.47 25.37
N SER A 264 1.43 -1.86 25.92
CA SER A 264 1.53 -0.62 26.70
C SER A 264 2.39 -0.82 27.94
N ALA A 265 2.18 -1.92 28.68
CA ALA A 265 2.99 -2.26 29.86
C ALA A 265 4.44 -2.60 29.47
N PHE A 266 4.65 -3.32 28.37
CA PHE A 266 5.98 -3.65 27.85
C PHE A 266 6.78 -2.40 27.49
N PHE A 267 6.19 -1.46 26.72
CA PHE A 267 6.87 -0.23 26.37
C PHE A 267 7.13 0.67 27.56
N ASN A 268 6.24 0.67 28.56
CA ASN A 268 6.51 1.38 29.81
C ASN A 268 7.74 0.82 30.53
N GLU A 269 7.86 -0.50 30.62
CA GLU A 269 9.03 -1.13 31.21
C GLU A 269 10.30 -0.91 30.39
N LEU A 270 10.21 -0.98 29.06
CA LEU A 270 11.32 -0.68 28.16
C LEU A 270 11.86 0.75 28.36
N ILE A 271 10.96 1.73 28.52
CA ILE A 271 11.37 3.12 28.76
C ILE A 271 11.95 3.27 30.17
N ASN A 272 11.48 2.53 31.18
CA ASN A 272 12.08 2.51 32.51
C ASN A 272 13.53 1.98 32.48
N LEU A 273 13.81 0.94 31.70
CA LEU A 273 15.15 0.40 31.51
C LEU A 273 16.04 1.32 30.67
N PHE A 274 15.46 1.94 29.63
CA PHE A 274 16.19 2.83 28.72
C PHE A 274 15.51 4.22 28.62
N PRO A 275 15.58 5.06 29.66
CA PRO A 275 14.95 6.38 29.66
C PRO A 275 15.42 7.28 28.51
N SER A 276 16.68 7.08 28.09
CA SER A 276 17.28 7.81 26.96
C SER A 276 16.57 7.59 25.60
N LEU A 277 15.70 6.56 25.47
CA LEU A 277 14.91 6.38 24.26
C LEU A 277 13.98 7.56 23.97
N ILE A 278 13.53 8.25 25.02
CA ILE A 278 12.60 9.39 24.91
C ILE A 278 13.24 10.72 25.31
N ASP A 279 14.52 10.72 25.68
CA ASP A 279 15.32 11.89 26.05
C ASP A 279 15.79 12.67 24.81
N GLU A 280 16.15 13.94 25.01
CA GLU A 280 16.75 14.80 24.00
C GLU A 280 18.13 14.31 23.52
N ASN A 281 18.87 13.63 24.40
CA ASN A 281 20.17 13.02 24.10
C ASN A 281 20.07 11.80 23.17
N ARG A 282 18.88 11.31 22.90
CA ARG A 282 18.65 10.15 22.02
C ARG A 282 19.39 10.22 20.70
N LEU A 283 19.46 11.40 20.09
CA LEU A 283 20.14 11.57 18.80
C LEU A 283 21.63 11.29 18.86
N LEU A 284 22.30 11.65 19.94
CA LEU A 284 23.71 11.34 20.15
C LEU A 284 23.91 9.84 20.33
N LEU A 285 23.09 9.22 21.21
CA LEU A 285 23.13 7.78 21.44
C LEU A 285 22.78 6.96 20.18
N LYS A 286 21.90 7.49 19.35
CA LYS A 286 21.56 6.87 18.07
C LYS A 286 22.75 6.79 17.09
N GLU A 287 23.74 7.67 17.19
CA GLU A 287 24.94 7.57 16.34
C GLU A 287 25.79 6.35 16.73
N GLU A 288 25.82 5.99 17.98
CA GLU A 288 26.67 4.93 18.53
C GLU A 288 25.93 3.58 18.69
N TYR A 289 24.63 3.60 19.05
CA TYR A 289 23.89 2.42 19.44
C TYR A 289 22.68 2.13 18.54
N ILE A 290 22.51 0.86 18.14
CA ILE A 290 21.46 0.44 17.22
C ILE A 290 20.05 0.40 17.86
N ASN A 291 19.98 0.18 19.16
CA ASN A 291 18.70 0.12 19.89
C ASN A 291 17.92 1.45 19.89
N PHE A 292 18.55 2.56 19.48
CA PHE A 292 17.91 3.86 19.28
C PHE A 292 17.42 4.08 17.85
N GLU A 293 17.66 3.14 16.93
CA GLU A 293 17.19 3.21 15.56
C GLU A 293 15.73 2.76 15.43
N ASP A 294 14.98 3.40 14.53
CA ASP A 294 13.59 3.06 14.20
C ASP A 294 13.41 1.55 13.88
N ILE A 295 14.33 0.96 13.15
CA ILE A 295 14.30 -0.45 12.79
C ILE A 295 14.33 -1.39 14.03
N PHE A 296 14.88 -0.96 15.14
CA PHE A 296 15.01 -1.81 16.33
C PHE A 296 13.65 -2.10 17.00
N PHE A 297 12.62 -1.34 16.70
CA PHE A 297 11.27 -1.63 17.14
C PHE A 297 10.73 -2.98 16.64
N TYR A 298 11.25 -3.52 15.54
CA TYR A 298 10.96 -4.90 15.15
C TYR A 298 11.46 -5.93 16.18
N CYS A 299 12.61 -5.68 16.80
CA CYS A 299 13.15 -6.52 17.87
C CYS A 299 12.30 -6.41 19.14
N TYR A 300 11.98 -5.19 19.56
CA TYR A 300 11.20 -4.94 20.76
C TYR A 300 9.81 -5.57 20.67
N VAL A 301 9.09 -5.39 19.57
CA VAL A 301 7.75 -5.96 19.40
C VAL A 301 7.81 -7.48 19.30
N SER A 302 8.85 -8.04 18.65
CA SER A 302 9.02 -9.49 18.56
C SER A 302 9.38 -10.12 19.90
N LEU A 303 10.11 -9.42 20.78
CA LEU A 303 10.34 -9.85 22.16
C LEU A 303 9.05 -9.77 22.98
N ALA A 304 8.28 -8.68 22.79
CA ALA A 304 6.99 -8.53 23.46
C ALA A 304 6.04 -9.69 23.14
N GLU A 305 6.00 -10.14 21.89
CA GLU A 305 5.26 -11.34 21.48
C GLU A 305 5.70 -12.58 22.27
N ASP A 306 7.01 -12.87 22.32
CA ASP A 306 7.55 -14.04 23.02
C ASP A 306 7.15 -14.02 24.51
N LEU A 307 7.27 -12.86 25.16
CA LEU A 307 6.92 -12.70 26.57
C LEU A 307 5.41 -12.82 26.80
N TYR A 308 4.60 -12.26 25.89
CA TYR A 308 3.14 -12.39 25.92
C TYR A 308 2.70 -13.85 25.80
N LEU A 309 3.25 -14.59 24.84
CA LEU A 309 2.90 -15.99 24.61
C LEU A 309 3.32 -16.91 25.77
N LYS A 310 4.45 -16.63 26.42
CA LYS A 310 4.92 -17.38 27.58
C LYS A 310 4.05 -17.17 28.81
N ARG A 311 3.23 -16.14 28.88
CA ARG A 311 2.32 -15.77 29.98
C ARG A 311 2.97 -15.82 31.38
N LYS A 312 4.27 -15.54 31.46
CA LYS A 312 5.01 -15.55 32.73
C LYS A 312 4.67 -14.31 33.57
N SER A 313 4.47 -14.48 34.85
CA SER A 313 4.23 -13.37 35.79
C SER A 313 5.48 -12.49 36.00
N ASN A 314 6.68 -13.05 35.81
CA ASN A 314 7.97 -12.38 36.03
C ASN A 314 8.61 -11.80 34.76
N TRP A 315 7.85 -11.59 33.69
CA TRP A 315 8.39 -11.09 32.42
C TRP A 315 9.12 -9.74 32.53
N LYS A 316 8.72 -8.89 33.51
CA LYS A 316 9.41 -7.61 33.77
C LYS A 316 10.81 -7.81 34.28
N GLU A 317 11.01 -8.80 35.18
CA GLU A 317 12.35 -9.15 35.67
C GLU A 317 13.20 -9.72 34.54
N GLU A 318 12.62 -10.54 33.67
CA GLU A 318 13.32 -11.06 32.49
C GLU A 318 13.78 -9.91 31.57
N MET A 319 13.02 -8.82 31.42
CA MET A 319 13.41 -7.67 30.61
C MET A 319 14.71 -7.00 31.05
N LYS A 320 15.14 -7.15 32.30
CA LYS A 320 16.44 -6.61 32.78
C LYS A 320 17.64 -7.19 32.01
N ALA A 321 17.49 -8.39 31.42
CA ALA A 321 18.51 -8.96 30.56
C ALA A 321 18.84 -8.07 29.33
N LEU A 322 17.93 -7.16 28.95
CA LEU A 322 18.18 -6.19 27.89
C LEU A 322 19.34 -5.24 28.20
N GLU A 323 19.60 -4.94 29.47
CA GLU A 323 20.69 -4.04 29.89
C GLU A 323 22.07 -4.67 29.68
N ASN A 324 22.16 -6.00 29.56
CA ASN A 324 23.41 -6.74 29.37
C ASN A 324 23.78 -6.93 27.91
N ILE A 325 22.93 -6.49 26.95
CA ILE A 325 23.19 -6.61 25.51
C ILE A 325 24.09 -5.45 25.05
N ASP A 326 25.16 -5.77 24.33
CA ASP A 326 25.98 -4.76 23.68
C ASP A 326 25.31 -4.28 22.37
N TYR A 327 24.70 -3.10 22.43
CA TYR A 327 24.02 -2.45 21.31
C TYR A 327 24.95 -1.59 20.44
N SER A 328 26.27 -1.55 20.72
CA SER A 328 27.20 -0.76 19.94
C SER A 328 27.12 -1.12 18.45
N LYS A 329 27.09 -0.11 17.57
CA LYS A 329 27.10 -0.30 16.11
C LYS A 329 28.40 -0.90 15.61
N ASP A 330 29.47 -0.85 16.42
CA ASP A 330 30.76 -1.50 16.15
C ASP A 330 30.72 -3.00 16.45
N ASN A 331 29.74 -3.48 17.21
CA ASN A 331 29.60 -4.89 17.50
C ASN A 331 29.18 -5.66 16.24
N SER A 332 30.01 -6.64 15.87
CA SER A 332 29.86 -7.42 14.63
C SER A 332 28.55 -8.23 14.55
N ILE A 333 27.88 -8.50 15.68
CA ILE A 333 26.58 -9.21 15.69
C ILE A 333 25.51 -8.44 14.90
N TRP A 334 25.64 -7.10 14.79
CA TRP A 334 24.69 -6.25 14.07
C TRP A 334 25.02 -6.06 12.58
N ASN A 335 26.08 -6.71 12.05
CA ASN A 335 26.47 -6.62 10.64
C ASN A 335 25.37 -7.11 9.66
N CYS A 336 24.35 -7.82 10.17
CA CYS A 336 23.18 -8.22 9.39
C CYS A 336 22.32 -7.02 8.92
N VAL A 337 22.38 -5.88 9.63
CA VAL A 337 21.64 -4.66 9.32
C VAL A 337 22.52 -3.42 9.22
N ILE A 338 23.73 -3.43 9.79
CA ILE A 338 24.68 -2.31 9.74
C ILE A 338 25.72 -2.57 8.65
N LYS A 339 25.91 -1.58 7.80
CA LYS A 339 27.02 -1.55 6.84
C LYS A 339 27.86 -0.31 7.08
N PRO A 340 29.16 -0.47 7.37
CA PRO A 340 30.04 0.66 7.53
C PRO A 340 30.20 1.41 6.21
N THR A 341 30.28 2.72 6.28
CA THR A 341 30.65 3.60 5.19
C THR A 341 31.98 4.29 5.55
N LYS A 342 32.49 5.17 4.68
CA LYS A 342 33.76 5.87 4.96
C LYS A 342 33.74 6.75 6.22
N THR A 343 32.55 7.25 6.59
CA THR A 343 32.42 8.25 7.68
C THR A 343 31.27 7.94 8.66
N SER A 344 30.46 6.91 8.40
CA SER A 344 29.30 6.59 9.21
C SER A 344 28.80 5.17 8.91
N TYR A 345 27.56 4.86 9.32
CA TYR A 345 26.89 3.58 9.07
C TYR A 345 25.66 3.76 8.20
N THR A 346 25.34 2.75 7.39
CA THR A 346 24.10 2.64 6.66
C THR A 346 23.26 1.49 7.24
N ILE A 347 22.02 1.76 7.58
CA ILE A 347 21.08 0.75 8.04
C ILE A 347 20.39 0.09 6.85
N VAL A 348 20.52 -1.24 6.73
CA VAL A 348 19.85 -2.05 5.71
C VAL A 348 18.50 -2.50 6.24
N ASN A 349 17.43 -1.84 5.78
CA ASN A 349 16.06 -2.11 6.24
C ASN A 349 15.25 -2.87 5.18
N ASN A 350 15.48 -4.18 5.05
CA ASN A 350 14.68 -5.08 4.22
C ASN A 350 14.19 -6.29 5.05
N LYS A 351 13.31 -7.11 4.47
CA LYS A 351 12.68 -8.24 5.18
C LYS A 351 13.71 -9.23 5.73
N SER A 352 14.72 -9.58 4.94
CA SER A 352 15.76 -10.55 5.34
C SER A 352 16.64 -10.01 6.47
N SER A 353 17.10 -8.74 6.36
CA SER A 353 17.92 -8.10 7.39
C SER A 353 17.18 -7.99 8.72
N ARG A 354 15.91 -7.61 8.69
CA ARG A 354 15.07 -7.56 9.90
C ARG A 354 14.92 -8.92 10.57
N ALA A 355 14.65 -9.98 9.79
CA ALA A 355 14.52 -11.32 10.32
C ALA A 355 15.82 -11.81 10.99
N LEU A 356 16.97 -11.51 10.39
CA LEU A 356 18.29 -11.84 10.98
C LEU A 356 18.52 -11.04 12.26
N MET A 357 18.26 -9.75 12.25
CA MET A 357 18.40 -8.87 13.42
C MET A 357 17.54 -9.36 14.60
N ILE A 358 16.29 -9.68 14.37
CA ILE A 358 15.39 -10.21 15.40
C ILE A 358 15.95 -11.51 15.98
N ARG A 359 16.46 -12.41 15.13
CA ARG A 359 17.04 -13.68 15.57
C ARG A 359 18.25 -13.46 16.45
N VAL A 360 19.20 -12.63 16.01
CA VAL A 360 20.40 -12.29 16.78
C VAL A 360 20.02 -11.64 18.12
N PHE A 361 19.13 -10.64 18.09
CA PHE A 361 18.66 -9.97 19.28
C PHE A 361 18.03 -10.94 20.31
N LYS A 362 17.14 -11.84 19.87
CA LYS A 362 16.54 -12.85 20.77
C LYS A 362 17.59 -13.82 21.32
N GLN A 363 18.57 -14.18 20.52
CA GLN A 363 19.67 -15.04 20.96
C GLN A 363 20.49 -14.37 22.08
N GLU A 364 20.88 -13.11 21.89
CA GLU A 364 21.56 -12.32 22.94
C GLU A 364 20.69 -12.16 24.18
N PHE A 365 19.41 -11.81 24.01
CA PHE A 365 18.49 -11.67 25.13
C PHE A 365 18.39 -12.94 25.98
N TYR A 366 18.14 -14.09 25.34
CA TYR A 366 17.98 -15.36 26.05
C TYR A 366 19.29 -15.91 26.61
N SER A 367 20.44 -15.49 26.10
CA SER A 367 21.75 -15.85 26.66
C SER A 367 22.09 -15.07 27.93
N ASN A 368 21.43 -13.94 28.16
CA ASN A 368 21.61 -13.07 29.30
C ASN A 368 20.54 -13.25 30.40
N LEU A 369 19.58 -14.16 30.22
CA LEU A 369 18.60 -14.57 31.25
C LEU A 369 19.22 -15.53 32.24
#